data_3a730bac2f907d8df85f390523647ef5
#
_entry.id   3a730bac2f907d8df85f390523647ef5
#
_cell.length_a   1.000
_cell.length_b   1.000
_cell.length_c   1.000
_cell.angle_alpha   90.00
_cell.angle_beta   90.00
_cell.angle_gamma   90.00
#
_symmetry.space_group_name_H-M   'P 1'
#
loop_
_entity.id
_entity.type
_entity.pdbx_description
1 polymer ?
#
loop_
_entity_poly.entity_id
_entity_poly.type
_entity_poly.pdbx_seq_one_letter_code
_entity_poly.pdbx_strand_id
1 'polypeptide(L)'
;QVIADNVANVNTPGFKAADVDFVSSLEQAMAGRAESAGRRLAGRTTRAGHFAISGPALAGRSPIVQTVDEGASMRVDGNSVDIDLEEAKMAENWTMYSAFAQLVSSKFSLLKYVISEGRR
;
A
#
# COMPACT_ATOMS: atom_id res chain seq x y z
N GLN A 1 8.15 -6.03 0.33
CA GLN A 1 9.21 -6.01 1.36
C GLN A 1 8.95 -7.09 2.41
N VAL A 2 7.74 -7.22 2.98
CA VAL A 2 7.41 -8.24 4.01
C VAL A 2 7.73 -9.66 3.54
N ILE A 3 7.30 -10.06 2.32
CA ILE A 3 7.62 -11.37 1.75
C ILE A 3 9.14 -11.58 1.66
N ALA A 4 9.89 -10.57 1.23
CA ALA A 4 11.36 -10.66 1.14
C ALA A 4 12.01 -10.79 2.52
N ASP A 5 11.47 -10.11 3.52
CA ASP A 5 11.94 -10.20 4.91
C ASP A 5 11.65 -11.59 5.49
N ASN A 6 10.48 -12.19 5.18
CA ASN A 6 10.14 -13.56 5.56
C ASN A 6 11.11 -14.56 4.91
N VAL A 7 11.33 -14.48 3.60
CA VAL A 7 12.25 -15.36 2.87
C VAL A 7 13.68 -15.23 3.39
N ALA A 8 14.15 -14.02 3.66
CA ALA A 8 15.49 -13.80 4.20
C ALA A 8 15.69 -14.44 5.58
N ASN A 9 14.63 -14.59 6.35
CA ASN A 9 14.65 -15.14 7.70
C ASN A 9 14.16 -16.59 7.80
N VAL A 10 14.00 -17.29 6.68
CA VAL A 10 13.51 -18.68 6.65
C VAL A 10 14.36 -19.64 7.48
N ASN A 11 15.64 -19.35 7.62
CA ASN A 11 16.59 -20.15 8.42
C ASN A 11 16.90 -19.53 9.80
N THR A 12 16.22 -18.48 10.19
CA THR A 12 16.43 -17.85 11.51
C THR A 12 15.55 -18.54 12.57
N PRO A 13 16.13 -19.21 13.57
CA PRO A 13 15.37 -19.88 14.61
C PRO A 13 14.45 -18.91 15.35
N GLY A 14 13.20 -19.33 15.59
CA GLY A 14 12.21 -18.55 16.33
C GLY A 14 11.61 -17.36 15.56
N PHE A 15 11.97 -17.16 14.28
CA PHE A 15 11.39 -16.10 13.47
C PHE A 15 9.91 -16.38 13.18
N LYS A 16 9.08 -15.34 13.29
CA LYS A 16 7.66 -15.41 12.99
C LYS A 16 7.37 -14.67 11.69
N ALA A 17 6.69 -15.37 10.76
CA ALA A 17 6.29 -14.78 9.49
C ALA A 17 5.35 -13.59 9.71
N ALA A 18 5.57 -12.51 8.98
CA ALA A 18 4.68 -11.37 8.95
C ALA A 18 3.87 -11.38 7.65
N ASP A 19 2.62 -10.95 7.72
CA ASP A 19 1.77 -10.76 6.54
C ASP A 19 1.17 -9.36 6.54
N VAL A 20 0.67 -8.90 5.40
CA VAL A 20 0.07 -7.58 5.24
C VAL A 20 -1.43 -7.75 5.01
N ASP A 21 -2.23 -7.29 5.95
CA ASP A 21 -3.67 -7.17 5.74
C ASP A 21 -3.98 -5.93 4.88
N PHE A 22 -3.97 -6.16 3.57
CA PHE A 22 -4.24 -5.12 2.59
C PHE A 22 -5.67 -4.60 2.69
N VAL A 23 -6.65 -5.45 2.98
CA VAL A 23 -8.07 -5.06 3.05
C VAL A 23 -8.29 -4.10 4.20
N SER A 24 -7.85 -4.47 5.39
CA SER A 24 -7.95 -3.58 6.56
C SER A 24 -7.16 -2.28 6.37
N SER A 25 -6.00 -2.35 5.75
CA SER A 25 -5.19 -1.16 5.43
C SER A 25 -5.91 -0.22 4.46
N LEU A 26 -6.59 -0.78 3.45
CA LEU A 26 -7.37 -0.01 2.49
C LEU A 26 -8.61 0.62 3.14
N GLU A 27 -9.35 -0.15 3.94
CA GLU A 27 -10.51 0.35 4.69
C GLU A 27 -10.13 1.50 5.61
N GLN A 28 -9.03 1.37 6.36
CA GLN A 28 -8.50 2.44 7.20
C GLN A 28 -8.11 3.68 6.38
N ALA A 29 -7.46 3.47 5.22
CA ALA A 29 -7.11 4.57 4.34
C ALA A 29 -8.33 5.29 3.77
N MET A 30 -9.39 4.55 3.45
CA MET A 30 -10.66 5.12 2.99
C MET A 30 -11.40 5.84 4.11
N ALA A 31 -11.49 5.26 5.30
CA ALA A 31 -12.09 5.87 6.49
C ALA A 31 -11.33 7.14 6.91
N GLY A 32 -10.01 7.09 7.00
CA GLY A 32 -9.17 8.25 7.31
C GLY A 32 -9.27 9.35 6.27
N ARG A 33 -9.57 9.02 5.01
CA ARG A 33 -9.83 10.00 3.96
C ARG A 33 -11.19 10.71 4.17
N ALA A 34 -12.18 10.00 4.68
CA ALA A 34 -13.48 10.60 5.03
C ALA A 34 -13.36 11.54 6.24
N GLU A 35 -12.58 11.15 7.26
CA GLU A 35 -12.32 11.99 8.42
C GLU A 35 -11.42 13.21 8.10
N SER A 36 -10.40 13.01 7.26
CA SER A 36 -9.49 14.09 6.86
C SER A 36 -10.12 15.09 5.89
N ALA A 37 -11.24 14.76 5.26
CA ALA A 37 -12.02 15.74 4.49
C ALA A 37 -12.53 16.89 5.35
N GLY A 38 -12.63 16.70 6.69
CA GLY A 38 -12.95 17.74 7.66
C GLY A 38 -11.74 18.49 8.23
N ARG A 39 -10.54 17.92 8.20
CA ARG A 39 -9.29 18.55 8.67
C ARG A 39 -8.52 19.17 7.52
N ARG A 40 -8.98 20.31 7.06
CA ARG A 40 -8.24 21.09 6.07
C ARG A 40 -7.00 21.67 6.74
N LEU A 41 -5.81 21.48 6.12
CA LEU A 41 -4.65 22.26 6.49
C LEU A 41 -4.96 23.73 6.19
N ALA A 42 -5.24 24.49 7.23
CA ALA A 42 -5.38 25.94 7.10
C ALA A 42 -3.99 26.51 6.77
N GLY A 43 -3.80 26.95 5.54
CA GLY A 43 -2.61 27.73 5.18
C GLY A 43 -2.52 28.95 6.09
N ARG A 44 -1.32 29.30 6.55
CA ARG A 44 -1.10 30.49 7.35
C ARG A 44 -1.35 31.74 6.49
N THR A 45 -2.47 32.41 6.69
CA THR A 45 -2.75 33.70 6.07
C THR A 45 -2.06 34.80 6.87
N THR A 46 -1.13 35.50 6.25
CA THR A 46 -0.35 36.58 6.89
C THR A 46 -1.00 37.96 6.70
N ARG A 47 -2.04 38.07 5.86
CA ARG A 47 -2.79 39.31 5.61
C ARG A 47 -4.27 39.04 5.42
N ALA A 48 -5.12 39.96 5.79
CA ALA A 48 -6.59 39.88 5.73
C ALA A 48 -7.17 39.64 4.31
N GLY A 49 -6.44 39.89 3.27
CA GLY A 49 -6.85 39.68 1.87
C GLY A 49 -6.36 38.36 1.25
N HIS A 50 -5.71 37.47 2.02
CA HIS A 50 -5.24 36.20 1.50
C HIS A 50 -6.36 35.14 1.57
N PHE A 51 -6.60 34.48 0.46
CA PHE A 51 -7.45 33.30 0.45
C PHE A 51 -6.81 32.17 1.25
N ALA A 52 -7.56 31.60 2.18
CA ALA A 52 -7.11 30.41 2.91
C ALA A 52 -6.98 29.24 1.91
N ILE A 53 -5.76 28.81 1.62
CA ILE A 53 -5.50 27.61 0.83
C ILE A 53 -5.72 26.42 1.76
N SER A 54 -6.92 25.85 1.66
CA SER A 54 -7.23 24.59 2.31
C SER A 54 -6.86 23.45 1.35
N GLY A 55 -5.61 23.00 1.38
CA GLY A 55 -5.22 21.75 0.71
C GLY A 55 -5.68 20.53 1.51
N PRO A 56 -5.89 19.37 0.87
CA PRO A 56 -6.03 18.12 1.63
C PRO A 56 -4.76 17.96 2.48
N ALA A 57 -4.95 17.79 3.79
CA ALA A 57 -3.85 17.34 4.63
C ALA A 57 -3.31 16.08 3.94
N LEU A 58 -1.99 16.04 3.70
CA LEU A 58 -1.30 14.79 3.48
C LEU A 58 -1.41 14.05 4.83
N ALA A 59 -2.59 13.49 5.06
CA ALA A 59 -2.82 12.60 6.18
C ALA A 59 -1.74 11.54 6.07
N GLY A 60 -0.98 11.39 7.13
CA GLY A 60 0.16 10.49 7.18
C GLY A 60 -0.23 9.17 6.55
N ARG A 61 0.71 8.56 5.85
CA ARG A 61 0.56 7.21 5.29
C ARG A 61 -0.19 6.37 6.31
N SER A 62 -1.38 5.89 5.94
CA SER A 62 -2.07 4.93 6.80
C SER A 62 -1.08 3.82 7.11
N PRO A 63 -0.85 3.49 8.37
CA PRO A 63 0.07 2.43 8.71
C PRO A 63 -0.40 1.17 8.01
N ILE A 64 0.49 0.53 7.24
CA ILE A 64 0.22 -0.79 6.69
C ILE A 64 0.11 -1.70 7.91
N VAL A 65 -1.04 -2.33 8.08
CA VAL A 65 -1.25 -3.29 9.16
C VAL A 65 -0.46 -4.53 8.82
N GLN A 66 0.55 -4.83 9.63
CA GLN A 66 1.28 -6.08 9.56
C GLN A 66 0.72 -7.00 10.64
N THR A 67 0.27 -8.16 10.24
CA THR A 67 -0.09 -9.23 11.16
C THR A 67 1.10 -10.17 11.27
N VAL A 68 1.49 -10.50 12.49
CA VAL A 68 2.51 -11.53 12.75
C VAL A 68 1.79 -12.84 12.93
N ASP A 69 2.18 -13.85 12.18
CA ASP A 69 1.64 -15.20 12.36
C ASP A 69 2.20 -15.80 13.65
N GLU A 70 1.39 -15.74 14.71
CA GLU A 70 1.66 -16.40 15.98
C GLU A 70 1.27 -17.89 15.97
N GLY A 71 0.83 -18.40 14.80
CA GLY A 71 0.40 -19.77 14.62
C GLY A 71 1.46 -20.80 15.04
N ALA A 72 1.01 -22.02 15.26
CA ALA A 72 1.88 -23.11 15.65
C ALA A 72 2.96 -23.30 14.57
N SER A 73 4.22 -23.09 14.96
CA SER A 73 5.34 -23.39 14.09
C SER A 73 5.33 -24.88 13.71
N MET A 74 5.33 -25.17 12.40
CA MET A 74 5.49 -26.54 11.91
C MET A 74 6.92 -27.05 12.07
N ARG A 75 7.85 -26.15 12.39
CA ARG A 75 9.29 -26.45 12.52
C ARG A 75 9.69 -26.53 13.98
N VAL A 76 10.59 -27.47 14.28
CA VAL A 76 11.14 -27.68 15.63
C VAL A 76 11.92 -26.48 16.15
N ASP A 77 12.47 -25.65 15.24
CA ASP A 77 13.20 -24.43 15.56
C ASP A 77 12.30 -23.21 15.90
N GLY A 78 10.98 -23.40 15.86
CA GLY A 78 10.03 -22.34 16.18
C GLY A 78 9.80 -21.30 15.06
N ASN A 79 10.42 -21.49 13.89
CA ASN A 79 10.21 -20.65 12.73
C ASN A 79 8.84 -20.96 12.08
N SER A 80 8.04 -19.95 11.71
CA SER A 80 6.75 -20.11 11.06
C SER A 80 6.76 -19.78 9.57
N VAL A 81 7.93 -19.48 8.97
CA VAL A 81 8.04 -19.18 7.55
C VAL A 81 7.96 -20.45 6.73
N ASP A 82 7.01 -20.51 5.80
CA ASP A 82 6.91 -21.50 4.74
C ASP A 82 7.41 -20.89 3.42
N ILE A 83 8.54 -21.39 2.93
CA ILE A 83 9.18 -20.83 1.73
C ILE A 83 8.31 -21.03 0.48
N ASP A 84 7.64 -22.17 0.36
CA ASP A 84 6.79 -22.47 -0.80
C ASP A 84 5.59 -21.53 -0.86
N LEU A 85 5.02 -21.22 0.32
CA LEU A 85 3.94 -20.26 0.45
C LEU A 85 4.40 -18.83 0.13
N GLU A 86 5.57 -18.42 0.62
CA GLU A 86 6.09 -17.08 0.36
C GLU A 86 6.47 -16.91 -1.13
N GLU A 87 7.00 -17.95 -1.79
CA GLU A 87 7.26 -17.92 -3.23
C GLU A 87 5.96 -17.80 -4.03
N ALA A 88 4.91 -18.52 -3.65
CA ALA A 88 3.60 -18.42 -4.27
C ALA A 88 3.01 -16.99 -4.14
N LYS A 89 3.08 -16.40 -2.94
CA LYS A 89 2.67 -15.01 -2.69
C LYS A 89 3.48 -14.01 -3.52
N MET A 90 4.77 -14.24 -3.68
CA MET A 90 5.64 -13.39 -4.49
C MET A 90 5.25 -13.46 -5.97
N ALA A 91 4.98 -14.65 -6.49
CA ALA A 91 4.56 -14.84 -7.88
C ALA A 91 3.18 -14.20 -8.15
N GLU A 92 2.24 -14.36 -7.22
CA GLU A 92 0.93 -13.70 -7.29
C GLU A 92 1.07 -12.17 -7.30
N ASN A 93 1.85 -11.62 -6.39
CA ASN A 93 2.08 -10.19 -6.30
C ASN A 93 2.74 -9.63 -7.58
N TRP A 94 3.72 -10.34 -8.14
CA TRP A 94 4.36 -9.96 -9.40
C TRP A 94 3.36 -9.96 -10.57
N THR A 95 2.49 -10.98 -10.63
CA THR A 95 1.46 -11.09 -11.67
C THR A 95 0.45 -9.93 -11.56
N MET A 96 -0.03 -9.64 -10.35
CA MET A 96 -0.92 -8.50 -10.12
C MET A 96 -0.26 -7.17 -10.48
N TYR A 97 0.99 -6.97 -10.05
CA TYR A 97 1.73 -5.75 -10.35
C TYR A 97 1.87 -5.54 -11.86
N SER A 98 2.21 -6.58 -12.60
CA SER A 98 2.37 -6.50 -14.06
C SER A 98 1.04 -6.17 -14.75
N ALA A 99 -0.07 -6.78 -14.30
CA ALA A 99 -1.40 -6.49 -14.81
C ALA A 99 -1.82 -5.04 -14.54
N PHE A 100 -1.60 -4.56 -13.32
CA PHE A 100 -1.89 -3.16 -12.99
C PHE A 100 -1.03 -2.17 -13.76
N ALA A 101 0.25 -2.46 -13.96
CA ALA A 101 1.15 -1.61 -14.73
C ALA A 101 0.68 -1.49 -16.20
N GLN A 102 0.24 -2.59 -16.80
CA GLN A 102 -0.34 -2.59 -18.15
C GLN A 102 -1.66 -1.80 -18.21
N LEU A 103 -2.53 -1.97 -17.21
CA LEU A 103 -3.79 -1.24 -17.13
C LEU A 103 -3.56 0.27 -17.04
N VAL A 104 -2.64 0.70 -16.18
CA VAL A 104 -2.28 2.12 -16.02
C VAL A 104 -1.70 2.68 -17.30
N SER A 105 -0.77 1.95 -17.94
CA SER A 105 -0.18 2.34 -19.23
C SER A 105 -1.25 2.51 -20.31
N SER A 106 -2.19 1.57 -20.39
CA SER A 106 -3.33 1.63 -21.34
C SER A 106 -4.22 2.85 -21.07
N LYS A 107 -4.53 3.15 -19.80
CA LYS A 107 -5.31 4.33 -19.43
C LYS A 107 -4.62 5.64 -19.80
N PHE A 108 -3.31 5.74 -19.57
CA PHE A 108 -2.53 6.92 -20.00
C PHE A 108 -2.50 7.07 -21.52
N SER A 109 -2.36 5.96 -22.26
CA SER A 109 -2.41 5.98 -23.72
C SER A 109 -3.76 6.48 -24.24
N LEU A 110 -4.85 6.02 -23.64
CA LEU A 110 -6.20 6.46 -23.98
C LEU A 110 -6.41 7.95 -23.68
N LEU A 111 -5.95 8.42 -22.52
CA LEU A 111 -6.01 9.85 -22.19
C LEU A 111 -5.21 10.70 -23.16
N LYS A 112 -4.00 10.26 -23.52
CA LYS A 112 -3.15 10.93 -24.52
C LYS A 112 -3.85 11.00 -25.88
N TYR A 113 -4.50 9.92 -26.31
CA TYR A 113 -5.26 9.86 -27.55
C TYR A 113 -6.41 10.88 -27.57
N VAL A 114 -7.24 10.89 -26.50
CA VAL A 114 -8.36 11.84 -26.39
C VAL A 114 -7.88 13.30 -26.40
N ILE A 115 -6.80 13.61 -25.70
CA ILE A 115 -6.23 14.96 -25.67
C ILE A 115 -5.69 15.37 -27.04
N SER A 116 -5.09 14.43 -27.79
CA SER A 116 -4.52 14.74 -29.11
C SER A 116 -5.59 14.93 -30.19
N GLU A 117 -6.69 14.17 -30.14
CA GLU A 117 -7.80 14.33 -31.09
C GLU A 117 -8.67 15.57 -30.83
N GLY A 118 -8.78 16.01 -29.56
CA GLY A 118 -9.49 17.26 -29.22
C GLY A 118 -8.76 18.53 -29.67
N ARG A 119 -7.62 18.40 -30.35
CA ARG A 119 -6.76 19.52 -30.79
C ARG A 119 -6.84 19.78 -32.32
N ARG A 120 -7.78 19.13 -33.02
CA ARG A 120 -8.07 19.39 -34.43
C ARG A 120 -9.15 20.43 -34.60
#